data_bc5d70f4a15b82ae144acf782787e69c
#
_entry.id   bc5d70f4a15b82ae144acf782787e69c
#
_cell.length_a   1.000
_cell.length_b   1.000
_cell.length_c   1.000
_cell.angle_alpha   90.00
_cell.angle_beta   90.00
_cell.angle_gamma   90.00
#
_symmetry.space_group_name_H-M   'P 1'
#
loop_
_entity.id
_entity.type
_entity.pdbx_description
1 polymer ?
#
loop_
_entity_poly.entity_id
_entity_poly.type
_entity_poly.pdbx_seq_one_letter_code
_entity_poly.pdbx_strand_id
1 'polypeptide(L)'
;MASTNLDAVSVEIKVAGKVCDYVTMELFQSVSTHHRFKIKVNYRPDKPSVWAIGPDVIFKQLGEKVSIIMTHHESGEKTEFHGLISDIHVEGFDGNQGFVILEGGSPTILLDRDPAMDCYVEQNLNTIVSDILDKSGVKMNVTNNPKHTDIIPYVARYKETSYGFLSRLLRSYGEWFYYNGETLQIGDPEIETESRAGYDVDLTGVSINATIRSLNHSTYEFDPVNDKFYYDYSGTPKGATLGSRSAEKCSEPIFPTEAKLPSIRPAYSAMDLEHYGDAGFHRNYSQLSQIKASSRYCGIRLGELVVTRVPESFPGVKITDLGRYRITEITHTVDSRGRYSNTFCGVPGGTPVMPWGDAVMPVAYPEMARVVSNDDPKNQGRVKVQFMWQEVDGGESYWMRVQSP
;
A
#
# COMPACT_ATOMS: atom_id res chain seq x y z
N MET A 1 37.59 10.83 23.96
CA MET A 1 36.88 11.39 22.78
C MET A 1 36.39 10.20 21.98
N ALA A 2 35.12 9.88 22.10
CA ALA A 2 34.53 8.82 21.29
C ALA A 2 34.46 9.33 19.85
N SER A 3 35.07 8.61 18.90
CA SER A 3 34.90 8.84 17.49
C SER A 3 33.41 8.61 17.21
N THR A 4 32.68 9.67 16.91
CA THR A 4 31.34 9.56 16.36
C THR A 4 31.47 8.79 15.05
N ASN A 5 31.09 7.51 15.06
CA ASN A 5 30.91 6.71 13.86
C ASN A 5 29.82 7.39 13.02
N LEU A 6 30.24 8.14 12.01
CA LEU A 6 29.35 8.88 11.11
C LEU A 6 28.55 7.93 10.17
N ASP A 7 28.95 6.66 10.12
CA ASP A 7 28.38 5.64 9.22
C ASP A 7 27.79 4.47 10.02
N ALA A 8 26.72 4.74 10.78
CA ALA A 8 26.02 3.67 11.54
C ALA A 8 25.36 2.62 10.62
N VAL A 9 25.08 2.97 9.36
CA VAL A 9 24.42 2.11 8.39
C VAL A 9 25.27 2.01 7.11
N SER A 10 25.55 0.77 6.68
CA SER A 10 26.08 0.48 5.35
C SER A 10 24.96 0.08 4.40
N VAL A 11 25.09 0.48 3.14
CA VAL A 11 24.14 0.13 2.08
C VAL A 11 24.88 -0.55 0.94
N GLU A 12 24.50 -1.80 0.66
CA GLU A 12 24.97 -2.56 -0.47
C GLU A 12 23.89 -2.63 -1.55
N ILE A 13 24.25 -2.30 -2.77
CA ILE A 13 23.35 -2.38 -3.93
C ILE A 13 23.88 -3.46 -4.89
N LYS A 14 22.99 -4.35 -5.32
CA LYS A 14 23.29 -5.35 -6.36
C LYS A 14 22.37 -5.17 -7.54
N VAL A 15 22.93 -5.19 -8.73
CA VAL A 15 22.21 -5.20 -10.01
C VAL A 15 22.55 -6.51 -10.73
N ALA A 16 21.54 -7.27 -11.13
CA ALA A 16 21.71 -8.62 -11.71
C ALA A 16 22.61 -9.52 -10.84
N GLY A 17 22.52 -9.40 -9.50
CA GLY A 17 23.33 -10.16 -8.53
C GLY A 17 24.76 -9.67 -8.32
N LYS A 18 25.22 -8.63 -9.05
CA LYS A 18 26.56 -8.06 -8.93
C LYS A 18 26.54 -6.78 -8.11
N VAL A 19 27.50 -6.61 -7.21
CA VAL A 19 27.66 -5.39 -6.43
C VAL A 19 27.89 -4.20 -7.35
N CYS A 20 27.16 -3.13 -7.10
CA CYS A 20 27.18 -1.89 -7.85
C CYS A 20 27.72 -0.76 -6.97
N ASP A 21 28.81 -0.13 -7.41
CA ASP A 21 29.29 1.10 -6.80
C ASP A 21 28.37 2.27 -7.19
N TYR A 22 27.89 3.02 -6.21
CA TYR A 22 26.96 4.12 -6.44
C TYR A 22 27.44 5.42 -5.76
N VAL A 23 26.87 6.54 -6.17
CA VAL A 23 27.14 7.88 -5.62
C VAL A 23 26.04 8.31 -4.65
N THR A 24 24.79 8.14 -5.08
CA THR A 24 23.61 8.45 -4.27
C THR A 24 22.55 7.38 -4.48
N MET A 25 21.73 7.19 -3.48
CA MET A 25 20.58 6.29 -3.55
C MET A 25 19.37 6.95 -2.87
N GLU A 26 18.21 6.83 -3.50
CA GLU A 26 16.92 7.15 -2.93
C GLU A 26 16.00 5.95 -3.14
N LEU A 27 15.33 5.51 -2.08
CA LEU A 27 14.30 4.46 -2.11
C LEU A 27 13.06 4.97 -1.41
N PHE A 28 12.00 5.19 -2.18
CA PHE A 28 10.67 5.53 -1.67
C PHE A 28 9.80 4.29 -1.59
N GLN A 29 9.21 4.05 -0.42
CA GLN A 29 8.28 2.96 -0.17
C GLN A 29 6.98 3.51 0.43
N SER A 30 5.84 3.02 -0.03
CA SER A 30 4.52 3.41 0.46
C SER A 30 3.57 2.22 0.43
N VAL A 31 2.68 2.14 1.42
CA VAL A 31 1.61 1.13 1.43
C VAL A 31 0.57 1.37 0.35
N SER A 32 0.51 2.57 -0.24
CA SER A 32 -0.55 2.97 -1.18
C SER A 32 -0.18 2.89 -2.65
N THR A 33 1.11 2.78 -2.96
CA THR A 33 1.62 2.81 -4.35
C THR A 33 2.78 1.84 -4.53
N HIS A 34 3.20 1.66 -5.77
CA HIS A 34 4.47 0.99 -6.07
C HIS A 34 5.64 1.73 -5.43
N HIS A 35 6.61 0.97 -4.95
CA HIS A 35 7.87 1.54 -4.49
C HIS A 35 8.69 2.02 -5.68
N ARG A 36 9.55 3.01 -5.45
CA ARG A 36 10.44 3.57 -6.47
C ARG A 36 11.83 3.73 -5.89
N PHE A 37 12.82 3.47 -6.70
CA PHE A 37 14.21 3.77 -6.37
C PHE A 37 14.86 4.59 -7.46
N LYS A 38 15.87 5.36 -7.05
CA LYS A 38 16.77 6.11 -7.92
C LYS A 38 18.20 5.95 -7.43
N ILE A 39 19.05 5.39 -8.28
CA ILE A 39 20.46 5.11 -7.96
C ILE A 39 21.32 5.86 -8.97
N LYS A 40 22.21 6.71 -8.47
CA LYS A 40 23.18 7.42 -9.31
C LYS A 40 24.53 6.73 -9.24
N VAL A 41 25.07 6.35 -10.38
CA VAL A 41 26.32 5.62 -10.54
C VAL A 41 27.32 6.47 -11.34
N ASN A 42 28.59 6.46 -10.95
CA ASN A 42 29.61 7.10 -11.75
C ASN A 42 29.86 6.29 -13.03
N TYR A 43 29.81 6.96 -14.17
CA TYR A 43 30.26 6.42 -15.44
C TYR A 43 31.73 6.74 -15.64
N ARG A 44 32.58 5.71 -15.67
CA ARG A 44 34.01 5.82 -15.93
C ARG A 44 34.44 4.76 -16.94
N PRO A 45 34.59 5.09 -18.22
CA PRO A 45 34.92 4.12 -19.25
C PRO A 45 36.35 3.55 -19.08
N ASP A 46 37.22 4.19 -18.30
CA ASP A 46 38.60 3.79 -18.01
C ASP A 46 38.73 2.72 -16.90
N LYS A 47 37.67 2.43 -16.17
CA LYS A 47 37.68 1.39 -15.13
C LYS A 47 36.79 0.21 -15.53
N PRO A 48 37.24 -1.03 -15.34
CA PRO A 48 36.41 -2.22 -15.58
C PRO A 48 35.33 -2.33 -14.52
N SER A 49 34.26 -1.54 -14.64
CA SER A 49 33.05 -1.67 -13.91
C SER A 49 31.96 -2.20 -14.84
N VAL A 50 30.86 -2.73 -14.29
CA VAL A 50 29.68 -3.17 -15.09
C VAL A 50 29.19 -2.03 -15.99
N TRP A 51 29.49 -0.79 -15.65
CA TRP A 51 29.07 0.47 -16.30
C TRP A 51 30.12 1.06 -17.27
N ALA A 52 31.29 0.47 -17.36
CA ALA A 52 32.44 0.96 -18.18
C ALA A 52 32.33 0.62 -19.67
N ILE A 53 31.32 -0.16 -20.07
CA ILE A 53 31.26 -0.75 -21.40
C ILE A 53 30.07 -0.15 -22.14
N GLY A 54 30.25 0.96 -22.83
CA GLY A 54 29.34 1.56 -23.82
C GLY A 54 27.82 1.58 -23.52
N PRO A 55 27.05 2.49 -24.11
CA PRO A 55 25.59 2.60 -23.88
C PRO A 55 24.83 1.31 -24.12
N ASP A 56 25.24 0.52 -25.11
CA ASP A 56 24.56 -0.76 -25.45
C ASP A 56 24.56 -1.78 -24.32
N VAL A 57 25.57 -1.76 -23.45
CA VAL A 57 25.68 -2.68 -22.30
C VAL A 57 24.88 -2.12 -21.11
N ILE A 58 24.88 -0.79 -20.96
CA ILE A 58 24.14 -0.10 -19.89
C ILE A 58 22.66 -0.34 -20.09
N PHE A 59 22.10 -0.13 -21.26
CA PHE A 59 20.68 -0.33 -21.53
C PHE A 59 20.22 -1.80 -21.48
N LYS A 60 21.12 -2.76 -21.58
CA LYS A 60 20.81 -4.19 -21.34
C LYS A 60 20.42 -4.49 -19.89
N GLN A 61 20.65 -3.55 -18.98
CA GLN A 61 20.24 -3.70 -17.59
C GLN A 61 18.75 -3.36 -17.36
N LEU A 62 18.01 -2.90 -18.39
CA LEU A 62 16.56 -2.73 -18.29
C LEU A 62 15.88 -4.07 -17.99
N GLY A 63 15.02 -4.08 -16.99
CA GLY A 63 14.32 -5.28 -16.50
C GLY A 63 15.14 -6.12 -15.51
N GLU A 64 16.43 -5.82 -15.30
CA GLU A 64 17.27 -6.57 -14.36
C GLU A 64 16.85 -6.30 -12.91
N LYS A 65 17.06 -7.33 -12.07
CA LYS A 65 16.76 -7.27 -10.64
C LYS A 65 17.74 -6.39 -9.89
N VAL A 66 17.18 -5.60 -8.97
CA VAL A 66 17.95 -4.79 -8.02
C VAL A 66 17.68 -5.29 -6.62
N SER A 67 18.73 -5.44 -5.80
CA SER A 67 18.64 -5.62 -4.34
C SER A 67 19.33 -4.47 -3.65
N ILE A 68 18.66 -3.85 -2.69
CA ILE A 68 19.22 -2.81 -1.81
C ILE A 68 19.20 -3.37 -0.39
N ILE A 69 20.36 -3.55 0.20
CA ILE A 69 20.54 -4.15 1.53
C ILE A 69 21.15 -3.08 2.44
N MET A 70 20.40 -2.69 3.45
CA MET A 70 20.80 -1.71 4.46
C MET A 70 21.10 -2.45 5.76
N THR A 71 22.29 -2.27 6.33
CA THR A 71 22.73 -2.95 7.55
C THR A 71 23.17 -1.94 8.59
N HIS A 72 22.55 -1.99 9.77
CA HIS A 72 22.95 -1.20 10.93
C HIS A 72 24.07 -1.91 11.68
N HIS A 73 25.24 -1.26 11.80
CA HIS A 73 26.45 -1.91 12.32
C HIS A 73 26.39 -2.31 13.79
N GLU A 74 25.75 -1.50 14.62
CA GLU A 74 25.71 -1.76 16.07
C GLU A 74 24.73 -2.88 16.43
N SER A 75 23.52 -2.90 15.82
CA SER A 75 22.51 -3.89 16.12
C SER A 75 22.60 -5.14 15.22
N GLY A 76 23.30 -5.06 14.09
CA GLY A 76 23.28 -6.08 13.05
C GLY A 76 21.95 -6.18 12.28
N GLU A 77 21.02 -5.28 12.53
CA GLU A 77 19.72 -5.23 11.88
C GLU A 77 19.88 -5.00 10.39
N LYS A 78 19.11 -5.74 9.58
CA LYS A 78 19.13 -5.64 8.12
C LYS A 78 17.74 -5.33 7.59
N THR A 79 17.69 -4.44 6.63
CA THR A 79 16.48 -4.16 5.83
C THR A 79 16.82 -4.38 4.37
N GLU A 80 16.00 -5.16 3.69
CA GLU A 80 16.19 -5.51 2.28
C GLU A 80 15.05 -4.95 1.43
N PHE A 81 15.39 -4.60 0.21
CA PHE A 81 14.43 -4.24 -0.83
C PHE A 81 14.82 -4.93 -2.12
N HIS A 82 13.82 -5.56 -2.76
CA HIS A 82 13.95 -6.16 -4.07
C HIS A 82 13.08 -5.42 -5.08
N GLY A 83 13.69 -5.06 -6.20
CA GLY A 83 13.03 -4.33 -7.29
C GLY A 83 13.57 -4.72 -8.64
N LEU A 84 13.16 -3.97 -9.65
CA LEU A 84 13.67 -4.11 -11.02
C LEU A 84 13.86 -2.72 -11.65
N ILE A 85 14.82 -2.63 -12.59
CA ILE A 85 15.12 -1.40 -13.34
C ILE A 85 14.06 -1.23 -14.42
N SER A 86 13.35 -0.11 -14.39
CA SER A 86 12.37 0.27 -15.42
C SER A 86 12.88 1.34 -16.37
N ASP A 87 13.86 2.14 -15.93
CA ASP A 87 14.37 3.25 -16.70
C ASP A 87 15.87 3.49 -16.44
N ILE A 88 16.60 3.92 -17.46
CA ILE A 88 18.02 4.20 -17.40
C ILE A 88 18.31 5.49 -18.15
N HIS A 89 18.87 6.48 -17.45
CA HIS A 89 19.36 7.70 -18.04
C HIS A 89 20.89 7.72 -18.02
N VAL A 90 21.48 8.11 -19.12
CA VAL A 90 22.94 8.32 -19.23
C VAL A 90 23.20 9.80 -19.43
N GLU A 91 23.85 10.41 -18.46
CA GLU A 91 24.25 11.82 -18.51
C GLU A 91 25.75 11.91 -18.81
N GLY A 92 26.08 12.40 -19.99
CA GLY A 92 27.47 12.65 -20.42
C GLY A 92 27.94 14.06 -20.06
N PHE A 93 29.21 14.18 -19.70
CA PHE A 93 29.86 15.44 -19.39
C PHE A 93 31.16 15.56 -20.19
N ASP A 94 31.93 16.64 -19.98
CA ASP A 94 33.18 16.89 -20.62
C ASP A 94 34.15 15.69 -20.54
N GLY A 95 34.52 15.17 -21.67
CA GLY A 95 35.45 14.05 -21.81
C GLY A 95 34.80 12.69 -21.45
N ASN A 96 35.56 11.90 -20.68
CA ASN A 96 35.17 10.52 -20.35
C ASN A 96 34.46 10.37 -18.98
N GLN A 97 33.76 11.39 -18.52
CA GLN A 97 33.05 11.36 -17.24
C GLN A 97 31.57 11.59 -17.43
N GLY A 98 30.77 10.91 -16.62
CA GLY A 98 29.34 11.04 -16.64
C GLY A 98 28.68 10.26 -15.50
N PHE A 99 27.37 10.22 -15.54
CA PHE A 99 26.59 9.44 -14.60
C PHE A 99 25.62 8.53 -15.36
N VAL A 100 25.36 7.38 -14.75
CA VAL A 100 24.21 6.53 -15.09
C VAL A 100 23.22 6.65 -13.95
N ILE A 101 21.99 6.96 -14.28
CA ILE A 101 20.87 7.01 -13.33
C ILE A 101 20.01 5.81 -13.63
N LEU A 102 19.89 4.92 -12.63
CA LEU A 102 19.02 3.76 -12.66
C LEU A 102 17.77 4.09 -11.88
N GLU A 103 16.64 4.02 -12.52
CA GLU A 103 15.34 4.18 -11.90
C GLU A 103 14.52 2.91 -12.05
N GLY A 104 13.68 2.62 -11.05
CA GLY A 104 12.86 1.43 -11.07
C GLY A 104 11.94 1.35 -9.88
N GLY A 105 11.31 0.20 -9.70
CA GLY A 105 10.35 0.01 -8.63
C GLY A 105 10.26 -1.42 -8.13
N SER A 106 9.30 -1.62 -7.22
CA SER A 106 8.93 -2.95 -6.72
C SER A 106 8.40 -3.84 -7.86
N PRO A 107 8.49 -5.17 -7.74
CA PRO A 107 7.94 -6.09 -8.75
C PRO A 107 6.45 -5.88 -9.03
N THR A 108 5.75 -5.21 -8.13
CA THR A 108 4.32 -4.90 -8.30
C THR A 108 4.01 -4.01 -9.51
N ILE A 109 5.00 -3.25 -10.04
CA ILE A 109 4.81 -2.48 -11.29
C ILE A 109 4.47 -3.39 -12.48
N LEU A 110 4.86 -4.66 -12.41
CA LEU A 110 4.54 -5.65 -13.45
C LEU A 110 3.06 -6.06 -13.45
N LEU A 111 2.31 -5.72 -12.39
CA LEU A 111 0.86 -5.89 -12.32
C LEU A 111 0.10 -4.75 -13.02
N ASP A 112 0.79 -3.66 -13.39
CA ASP A 112 0.22 -2.51 -14.12
C ASP A 112 0.41 -2.61 -15.63
N ARG A 113 0.28 -3.82 -16.16
CA ARG A 113 0.15 -4.01 -17.60
C ARG A 113 -1.22 -3.55 -18.10
N ASP A 114 -1.48 -3.72 -19.40
CA ASP A 114 -2.70 -3.27 -20.06
C ASP A 114 -3.98 -3.61 -19.27
N PRO A 115 -4.94 -2.69 -19.24
CA PRO A 115 -6.22 -2.93 -18.63
C PRO A 115 -6.94 -4.11 -19.25
N ALA A 116 -7.58 -4.92 -18.42
CA ALA A 116 -8.35 -6.07 -18.86
C ALA A 116 -9.77 -6.07 -18.29
N MET A 117 -10.58 -7.00 -18.75
CA MET A 117 -11.94 -7.23 -18.29
C MET A 117 -12.07 -8.68 -17.87
N ASP A 118 -12.43 -8.91 -16.62
CA ASP A 118 -12.68 -10.22 -16.02
C ASP A 118 -13.89 -10.13 -15.10
N CYS A 119 -14.51 -11.24 -14.77
CA CYS A 119 -15.51 -11.30 -13.72
C CYS A 119 -15.32 -12.53 -12.83
N TYR A 120 -15.69 -12.37 -11.60
CA TYR A 120 -15.66 -13.42 -10.58
C TYR A 120 -17.05 -13.56 -9.98
N VAL A 121 -17.58 -14.78 -10.02
CA VAL A 121 -18.91 -15.12 -9.56
C VAL A 121 -18.78 -16.11 -8.42
N GLU A 122 -19.39 -15.82 -7.27
CA GLU A 122 -19.42 -16.69 -6.10
C GLU A 122 -18.03 -17.16 -5.64
N GLN A 123 -17.08 -16.22 -5.54
CA GLN A 123 -15.70 -16.49 -5.11
C GLN A 123 -15.34 -15.64 -3.89
N ASN A 124 -14.41 -16.13 -3.06
CA ASN A 124 -13.84 -15.37 -1.96
C ASN A 124 -12.61 -14.55 -2.39
N LEU A 125 -12.20 -13.60 -1.55
CA LEU A 125 -11.06 -12.71 -1.85
C LEU A 125 -9.77 -13.48 -2.11
N ASN A 126 -9.47 -14.51 -1.31
CA ASN A 126 -8.24 -15.28 -1.45
C ASN A 126 -8.13 -15.92 -2.84
N THR A 127 -9.21 -16.52 -3.32
CA THR A 127 -9.27 -17.15 -4.64
C THR A 127 -9.10 -16.13 -5.76
N ILE A 128 -9.81 -14.98 -5.66
CA ILE A 128 -9.72 -13.90 -6.66
C ILE A 128 -8.30 -13.36 -6.76
N VAL A 129 -7.67 -13.09 -5.61
CA VAL A 129 -6.29 -12.60 -5.54
C VAL A 129 -5.33 -13.61 -6.18
N SER A 130 -5.43 -14.88 -5.81
CA SER A 130 -4.56 -15.94 -6.34
C SER A 130 -4.70 -16.06 -7.87
N ASP A 131 -5.93 -16.07 -8.39
CA ASP A 131 -6.17 -16.14 -9.84
C ASP A 131 -5.55 -14.94 -10.60
N ILE A 132 -5.72 -13.73 -10.09
CA ILE A 132 -5.13 -12.53 -10.70
C ILE A 132 -3.59 -12.59 -10.69
N LEU A 133 -3.00 -13.01 -9.59
CA LEU A 133 -1.54 -13.12 -9.47
C LEU A 133 -0.99 -14.21 -10.40
N ASP A 134 -1.64 -15.36 -10.46
CA ASP A 134 -1.26 -16.47 -11.34
C ASP A 134 -1.36 -16.06 -12.82
N LYS A 135 -2.47 -15.44 -13.22
CA LYS A 135 -2.67 -14.92 -14.58
C LYS A 135 -1.67 -13.81 -14.95
N SER A 136 -1.20 -13.05 -13.96
CA SER A 136 -0.19 -12.02 -14.20
C SER A 136 1.17 -12.60 -14.61
N GLY A 137 1.49 -13.81 -14.17
CA GLY A 137 2.79 -14.44 -14.35
C GLY A 137 3.94 -13.77 -13.60
N VAL A 138 3.66 -12.80 -12.72
CA VAL A 138 4.66 -12.07 -11.95
C VAL A 138 5.17 -12.95 -10.81
N LYS A 139 6.49 -13.21 -10.80
CA LYS A 139 7.14 -14.01 -9.76
C LYS A 139 7.61 -13.11 -8.62
N MET A 140 6.87 -13.11 -7.51
CA MET A 140 7.23 -12.47 -6.25
C MET A 140 6.75 -13.32 -5.08
N ASN A 141 7.30 -13.09 -3.91
CA ASN A 141 6.76 -13.69 -2.68
C ASN A 141 5.43 -13.00 -2.33
N VAL A 142 4.45 -13.77 -1.90
CA VAL A 142 3.11 -13.27 -1.57
C VAL A 142 2.62 -13.92 -0.28
N THR A 143 2.16 -13.10 0.65
CA THR A 143 1.35 -13.54 1.79
C THR A 143 -0.10 -13.14 1.47
N ASN A 144 -0.96 -14.11 1.20
CA ASN A 144 -2.36 -13.88 0.83
C ASN A 144 -3.27 -14.42 1.94
N ASN A 145 -3.58 -13.58 2.91
CA ASN A 145 -4.39 -13.92 4.07
C ASN A 145 -5.41 -12.81 4.41
N PRO A 146 -6.38 -12.52 3.53
CA PRO A 146 -7.41 -11.53 3.80
C PRO A 146 -8.30 -11.96 4.96
N LYS A 147 -8.77 -10.99 5.75
CA LYS A 147 -9.71 -11.20 6.87
C LYS A 147 -11.11 -11.54 6.37
N HIS A 148 -11.51 -10.92 5.26
CA HIS A 148 -12.80 -11.20 4.65
C HIS A 148 -12.75 -12.53 3.90
N THR A 149 -13.42 -13.55 4.46
CA THR A 149 -13.43 -14.92 3.93
C THR A 149 -14.73 -15.29 3.23
N ASP A 150 -15.78 -14.45 3.33
CA ASP A 150 -17.08 -14.74 2.78
C ASP A 150 -17.09 -14.75 1.25
N ILE A 151 -18.07 -15.45 0.71
CA ILE A 151 -18.26 -15.53 -0.75
C ILE A 151 -18.80 -14.18 -1.25
N ILE A 152 -18.12 -13.63 -2.21
CA ILE A 152 -18.52 -12.44 -2.96
C ILE A 152 -19.39 -12.92 -4.13
N PRO A 153 -20.69 -12.54 -4.18
CA PRO A 153 -21.59 -13.00 -5.23
C PRO A 153 -21.15 -12.60 -6.63
N TYR A 154 -20.64 -11.37 -6.78
CA TYR A 154 -20.15 -10.89 -8.07
C TYR A 154 -19.18 -9.71 -7.89
N VAL A 155 -18.08 -9.76 -8.61
CA VAL A 155 -17.19 -8.62 -8.80
C VAL A 155 -16.60 -8.66 -10.22
N ALA A 156 -16.50 -7.50 -10.87
CA ALA A 156 -15.88 -7.36 -12.17
C ALA A 156 -14.63 -6.48 -12.10
N ARG A 157 -13.59 -6.91 -12.79
CA ARG A 157 -12.49 -6.09 -13.25
C ARG A 157 -12.92 -5.46 -14.56
N TYR A 158 -13.06 -4.14 -14.59
CA TYR A 158 -13.61 -3.45 -15.74
C TYR A 158 -12.64 -2.37 -16.23
N LYS A 159 -11.89 -2.68 -17.28
CA LYS A 159 -10.85 -1.81 -17.86
C LYS A 159 -9.82 -1.35 -16.83
N GLU A 160 -9.42 -2.25 -15.95
CA GLU A 160 -8.46 -2.00 -14.88
C GLU A 160 -7.20 -2.85 -15.08
N THR A 161 -6.04 -2.32 -14.64
CA THR A 161 -4.84 -3.14 -14.49
C THR A 161 -5.02 -4.17 -13.38
N SER A 162 -4.18 -5.19 -13.30
CA SER A 162 -4.23 -6.16 -12.18
C SER A 162 -4.00 -5.47 -10.84
N TYR A 163 -3.03 -4.55 -10.76
CA TYR A 163 -2.76 -3.79 -9.55
C TYR A 163 -3.92 -2.86 -9.18
N GLY A 164 -4.48 -2.15 -10.15
CA GLY A 164 -5.62 -1.26 -9.94
C GLY A 164 -6.84 -2.01 -9.42
N PHE A 165 -7.18 -3.15 -10.03
CA PHE A 165 -8.29 -4.00 -9.60
C PHE A 165 -8.09 -4.55 -8.19
N LEU A 166 -6.92 -5.17 -7.89
CA LEU A 166 -6.62 -5.68 -6.55
C LEU A 166 -6.62 -4.58 -5.51
N SER A 167 -6.00 -3.43 -5.83
CA SER A 167 -5.97 -2.26 -4.94
C SER A 167 -7.39 -1.79 -4.60
N ARG A 168 -8.27 -1.68 -5.61
CA ARG A 168 -9.67 -1.30 -5.42
C ARG A 168 -10.43 -2.34 -4.61
N LEU A 169 -10.32 -3.61 -4.99
CA LEU A 169 -11.06 -4.70 -4.36
C LEU A 169 -10.68 -4.83 -2.88
N LEU A 170 -9.39 -4.98 -2.59
CA LEU A 170 -8.91 -5.20 -1.23
C LEU A 170 -9.18 -3.99 -0.31
N ARG A 171 -8.91 -2.76 -0.80
CA ARG A 171 -9.26 -1.54 -0.04
C ARG A 171 -10.73 -1.47 0.29
N SER A 172 -11.57 -1.90 -0.63
CA SER A 172 -13.01 -1.86 -0.44
C SER A 172 -13.48 -2.81 0.66
N TYR A 173 -12.75 -3.87 0.98
CA TYR A 173 -12.97 -4.75 2.14
C TYR A 173 -12.15 -4.37 3.37
N GLY A 174 -11.44 -3.22 3.33
CA GLY A 174 -10.61 -2.78 4.45
C GLY A 174 -9.31 -3.58 4.61
N GLU A 175 -8.95 -4.39 3.64
CA GLU A 175 -7.74 -5.21 3.68
C GLU A 175 -6.48 -4.38 3.43
N TRP A 176 -5.40 -4.75 4.08
CA TRP A 176 -4.08 -4.24 3.74
C TRP A 176 -3.59 -4.87 2.44
N PHE A 177 -2.98 -4.06 1.60
CA PHE A 177 -2.41 -4.48 0.32
C PHE A 177 -1.18 -3.61 0.01
N TYR A 178 0.01 -4.15 0.24
CA TYR A 178 1.25 -3.42 0.00
C TYR A 178 2.45 -4.38 -0.15
N TYR A 179 3.50 -3.91 -0.78
CA TYR A 179 4.77 -4.60 -0.85
C TYR A 179 5.66 -4.11 0.29
N ASN A 180 6.23 -5.00 1.12
CA ASN A 180 7.04 -4.60 2.27
C ASN A 180 8.54 -4.41 1.94
N GLY A 181 8.95 -4.67 0.71
CA GLY A 181 10.33 -4.68 0.23
C GLY A 181 10.79 -6.06 -0.26
N GLU A 182 10.18 -7.13 0.24
CA GLU A 182 10.50 -8.52 -0.07
C GLU A 182 9.27 -9.33 -0.50
N THR A 183 8.12 -9.03 0.09
CA THR A 183 6.88 -9.81 -0.05
C THR A 183 5.69 -8.89 -0.27
N LEU A 184 4.78 -9.27 -1.14
CA LEU A 184 3.47 -8.64 -1.30
C LEU A 184 2.56 -9.13 -0.17
N GLN A 185 2.15 -8.24 0.70
CA GLN A 185 1.31 -8.50 1.87
C GLN A 185 -0.15 -8.21 1.55
N ILE A 186 -1.04 -9.17 1.81
CA ILE A 186 -2.48 -9.07 1.67
C ILE A 186 -3.13 -9.57 2.94
N GLY A 187 -4.00 -8.77 3.52
CA GLY A 187 -4.56 -8.98 4.85
C GLY A 187 -3.79 -8.22 5.93
N ASP A 188 -4.09 -8.51 7.20
CA ASP A 188 -3.42 -7.80 8.30
C ASP A 188 -1.89 -7.94 8.18
N PRO A 189 -1.16 -6.83 8.39
CA PRO A 189 0.28 -6.91 8.44
C PRO A 189 0.68 -7.94 9.51
N GLU A 190 1.31 -9.01 9.06
CA GLU A 190 1.88 -9.99 9.99
C GLU A 190 2.87 -9.24 10.86
N ILE A 191 2.57 -9.13 12.15
CA ILE A 191 3.50 -8.79 13.19
C ILE A 191 3.87 -7.34 13.37
N GLU A 192 3.85 -7.19 14.37
CA GLU A 192 4.33 -6.66 15.62
C GLU A 192 5.84 -6.73 15.83
N THR A 193 6.67 -6.62 14.78
CA THR A 193 8.02 -6.14 15.00
C THR A 193 7.92 -4.68 15.40
N GLU A 194 8.10 -4.48 16.69
CA GLU A 194 8.03 -3.18 17.30
C GLU A 194 9.44 -2.58 17.32
N SER A 195 9.75 -1.71 16.36
CA SER A 195 10.96 -0.93 16.41
C SER A 195 10.80 0.17 17.46
N ARG A 196 11.72 0.23 18.42
CA ARG A 196 11.75 1.29 19.44
C ARG A 196 12.70 2.38 18.98
N ALA A 197 12.13 3.52 18.61
CA ALA A 197 12.90 4.68 18.18
C ALA A 197 12.82 5.80 19.21
N GLY A 198 13.94 6.12 19.83
CA GLY A 198 14.07 7.20 20.80
C GLY A 198 14.47 8.52 20.12
N TYR A 199 13.83 9.63 20.52
CA TYR A 199 14.28 10.96 20.11
C TYR A 199 15.71 11.21 20.64
N ASP A 200 16.55 11.84 19.84
CA ASP A 200 18.00 12.07 20.06
C ASP A 200 18.89 10.79 20.04
N VAL A 201 18.34 9.61 19.90
CA VAL A 201 19.11 8.37 19.71
C VAL A 201 18.96 7.91 18.24
N ASP A 202 17.74 7.52 17.87
CA ASP A 202 17.44 7.00 16.53
C ASP A 202 16.71 8.04 15.68
N LEU A 203 15.91 8.91 16.32
CA LEU A 203 15.12 9.94 15.65
C LEU A 203 15.82 11.29 15.71
N THR A 204 16.03 11.88 14.53
CA THR A 204 16.64 13.22 14.40
C THR A 204 15.60 14.34 14.28
N GLY A 205 14.34 14.00 14.10
CA GLY A 205 13.21 14.93 14.08
C GLY A 205 11.89 14.17 14.19
N VAL A 206 10.93 14.73 14.94
CA VAL A 206 9.58 14.16 15.12
C VAL A 206 8.56 15.27 15.03
N SER A 207 7.51 15.05 14.25
CA SER A 207 6.33 15.90 14.17
C SER A 207 5.09 15.01 14.28
N ILE A 208 4.21 15.33 15.22
CA ILE A 208 2.92 14.66 15.37
C ILE A 208 1.84 15.71 15.22
N ASN A 209 0.89 15.45 14.33
CA ASN A 209 -0.28 16.31 14.16
C ASN A 209 -1.49 15.73 14.90
N ALA A 210 -2.46 16.61 15.17
CA ALA A 210 -3.81 16.23 15.57
C ALA A 210 -4.79 17.11 14.78
N THR A 211 -5.76 16.50 14.12
CA THR A 211 -6.68 17.19 13.20
C THR A 211 -8.11 16.78 13.53
N ILE A 212 -8.99 17.77 13.71
CA ILE A 212 -10.43 17.51 13.88
C ILE A 212 -11.06 17.06 12.58
N ARG A 213 -11.95 16.06 12.67
CA ARG A 213 -12.70 15.52 11.53
C ARG A 213 -14.09 15.05 11.96
N SER A 214 -15.03 15.09 11.03
CA SER A 214 -16.32 14.43 11.25
C SER A 214 -16.15 12.92 11.27
N LEU A 215 -16.53 12.29 12.39
CA LEU A 215 -16.53 10.84 12.58
C LEU A 215 -17.95 10.29 12.69
N ASN A 216 -18.93 11.15 12.91
CA ASN A 216 -20.31 10.78 13.10
C ASN A 216 -20.98 10.54 11.74
N HIS A 217 -20.96 9.30 11.28
CA HIS A 217 -21.63 8.90 10.05
C HIS A 217 -22.28 7.53 10.20
N SER A 218 -23.33 7.31 9.44
CA SER A 218 -23.92 5.99 9.22
C SER A 218 -23.88 5.64 7.74
N THR A 219 -23.76 4.36 7.47
CA THR A 219 -23.83 3.81 6.13
C THR A 219 -25.12 3.03 5.96
N TYR A 220 -25.78 3.18 4.84
CA TYR A 220 -27.01 2.44 4.56
C TYR A 220 -26.99 1.80 3.18
N GLU A 221 -27.74 0.71 3.05
CA GLU A 221 -27.96 0.02 1.78
C GLU A 221 -29.40 -0.51 1.74
N PHE A 222 -30.00 -0.51 0.56
CA PHE A 222 -31.27 -1.15 0.30
C PHE A 222 -31.04 -2.40 -0.53
N ASP A 223 -31.36 -3.56 0.04
CA ASP A 223 -31.40 -4.84 -0.67
C ASP A 223 -32.79 -5.04 -1.30
N PRO A 224 -32.93 -4.77 -2.61
CA PRO A 224 -34.20 -4.92 -3.28
C PRO A 224 -34.61 -6.38 -3.53
N VAL A 225 -33.68 -7.32 -3.33
CA VAL A 225 -33.94 -8.76 -3.49
C VAL A 225 -34.72 -9.29 -2.29
N ASN A 226 -34.40 -8.78 -1.10
CA ASN A 226 -35.03 -9.19 0.15
C ASN A 226 -35.96 -8.11 0.73
N ASP A 227 -36.15 -6.97 0.05
CA ASP A 227 -36.91 -5.80 0.48
C ASP A 227 -36.49 -5.34 1.88
N LYS A 228 -35.19 -5.18 2.08
CA LYS A 228 -34.61 -4.81 3.37
C LYS A 228 -33.73 -3.60 3.28
N PHE A 229 -33.83 -2.72 4.28
CA PHE A 229 -32.87 -1.69 4.58
C PHE A 229 -31.86 -2.20 5.62
N TYR A 230 -30.59 -2.04 5.32
CA TYR A 230 -29.51 -2.22 6.25
C TYR A 230 -28.98 -0.85 6.68
N TYR A 231 -28.65 -0.72 7.95
CA TYR A 231 -28.00 0.46 8.52
C TYR A 231 -26.86 0.03 9.41
N ASP A 232 -25.76 0.73 9.30
CA ASP A 232 -24.64 0.60 10.21
C ASP A 232 -24.19 1.96 10.70
N TYR A 233 -23.84 2.05 11.97
CA TYR A 233 -23.37 3.26 12.62
C TYR A 233 -21.85 3.20 12.80
N SER A 234 -21.24 4.39 12.98
CA SER A 234 -19.79 4.55 13.15
C SER A 234 -19.19 3.55 14.14
N GLY A 235 -18.05 3.00 13.76
CA GLY A 235 -17.33 1.99 14.53
C GLY A 235 -16.71 2.51 15.83
N THR A 236 -16.09 1.61 16.57
CA THR A 236 -15.38 1.92 17.81
C THR A 236 -13.87 2.08 17.53
N PRO A 237 -13.23 3.18 18.01
CA PRO A 237 -11.81 3.40 17.78
C PRO A 237 -10.92 2.27 18.30
N LYS A 238 -9.96 1.86 17.48
CA LYS A 238 -8.96 0.86 17.85
C LYS A 238 -7.56 1.48 17.83
N GLY A 239 -6.74 1.16 18.85
CA GLY A 239 -5.33 1.56 18.92
C GLY A 239 -5.06 3.07 18.93
N ALA A 240 -5.91 3.81 19.61
CA ALA A 240 -5.85 5.27 19.68
C ALA A 240 -4.56 5.78 20.33
N THR A 241 -3.89 6.73 19.68
CA THR A 241 -2.78 7.52 20.24
C THR A 241 -3.30 8.68 21.10
N LEU A 242 -2.40 9.37 21.82
CA LEU A 242 -2.78 10.58 22.56
C LEU A 242 -3.38 11.64 21.63
N GLY A 243 -2.77 11.84 20.46
CA GLY A 243 -3.22 12.81 19.45
C GLY A 243 -4.60 12.49 18.90
N SER A 244 -4.84 11.23 18.53
CA SER A 244 -6.15 10.85 17.97
C SER A 244 -7.27 10.92 18.99
N ARG A 245 -7.05 10.52 20.24
CA ARG A 245 -8.05 10.67 21.33
C ARG A 245 -8.41 12.14 21.60
N SER A 246 -7.39 13.01 21.59
CA SER A 246 -7.63 14.44 21.79
C SER A 246 -8.40 15.05 20.62
N ALA A 247 -8.04 14.69 19.38
CA ALA A 247 -8.73 15.14 18.17
C ALA A 247 -10.18 14.64 18.11
N GLU A 248 -10.44 13.38 18.46
CA GLU A 248 -11.77 12.79 18.56
C GLU A 248 -12.65 13.58 19.52
N LYS A 249 -12.18 13.75 20.77
CA LYS A 249 -12.91 14.49 21.80
C LYS A 249 -13.22 15.94 21.39
N CYS A 250 -12.31 16.59 20.66
CA CYS A 250 -12.55 17.93 20.13
C CYS A 250 -13.48 17.93 18.92
N SER A 251 -13.54 16.84 18.15
CA SER A 251 -14.36 16.74 16.96
C SER A 251 -15.85 16.59 17.27
N GLU A 252 -16.19 15.82 18.31
CA GLU A 252 -17.59 15.55 18.71
C GLU A 252 -18.47 16.80 18.79
N PRO A 253 -18.14 17.84 19.56
CA PRO A 253 -18.99 19.02 19.68
C PRO A 253 -18.97 19.91 18.43
N ILE A 254 -17.97 19.78 17.55
CA ILE A 254 -17.84 20.59 16.35
C ILE A 254 -18.63 20.00 15.19
N PHE A 255 -18.70 18.65 15.13
CA PHE A 255 -19.42 17.92 14.09
C PHE A 255 -20.55 17.07 14.68
N PRO A 256 -21.60 17.70 15.27
CA PRO A 256 -22.66 16.98 15.97
C PRO A 256 -23.64 16.28 15.03
N THR A 257 -23.70 16.70 13.77
CA THR A 257 -24.66 16.18 12.79
C THR A 257 -24.14 14.90 12.17
N GLU A 258 -24.96 13.85 12.21
CA GLU A 258 -24.69 12.59 11.54
C GLU A 258 -24.78 12.74 10.03
N ALA A 259 -23.75 12.28 9.32
CA ALA A 259 -23.75 12.15 7.87
C ALA A 259 -24.28 10.77 7.48
N LYS A 260 -25.35 10.71 6.68
CA LYS A 260 -25.94 9.46 6.18
C LYS A 260 -25.41 9.20 4.76
N LEU A 261 -24.61 8.16 4.61
CA LEU A 261 -23.96 7.83 3.34
C LEU A 261 -24.50 6.52 2.76
N PRO A 262 -24.88 6.48 1.48
CA PRO A 262 -25.16 5.21 0.85
C PRO A 262 -23.90 4.36 0.80
N SER A 263 -24.04 3.04 0.89
CA SER A 263 -22.91 2.13 0.67
C SER A 263 -22.35 2.31 -0.73
N ILE A 264 -21.03 2.36 -0.83
CA ILE A 264 -20.32 2.45 -2.14
C ILE A 264 -20.48 1.14 -2.93
N ARG A 265 -20.83 0.06 -2.23
CA ARG A 265 -20.95 -1.28 -2.80
C ARG A 265 -22.24 -1.94 -2.34
N PRO A 266 -22.81 -2.85 -3.15
CA PRO A 266 -23.92 -3.65 -2.70
C PRO A 266 -23.53 -4.43 -1.44
N ALA A 267 -24.31 -4.30 -0.37
CA ALA A 267 -24.23 -5.16 0.78
C ALA A 267 -25.28 -6.27 0.62
N TYR A 268 -24.83 -7.50 0.65
CA TYR A 268 -25.71 -8.67 0.53
C TYR A 268 -26.22 -9.15 1.90
N SER A 269 -25.65 -8.59 2.97
CA SER A 269 -26.01 -8.86 4.36
C SER A 269 -25.79 -7.63 5.24
N ALA A 270 -26.38 -7.63 6.44
CA ALA A 270 -26.10 -6.60 7.44
C ALA A 270 -24.63 -6.61 7.87
N MET A 271 -24.01 -7.79 7.91
CA MET A 271 -22.58 -7.96 8.27
C MET A 271 -21.65 -7.33 7.23
N ASP A 272 -21.97 -7.42 5.92
CA ASP A 272 -21.22 -6.74 4.88
C ASP A 272 -21.24 -5.23 5.11
N LEU A 273 -22.41 -4.67 5.43
CA LEU A 273 -22.55 -3.25 5.66
C LEU A 273 -21.77 -2.79 6.89
N GLU A 274 -21.81 -3.58 7.98
CA GLU A 274 -21.02 -3.33 9.19
C GLU A 274 -19.53 -3.29 8.87
N HIS A 275 -19.02 -4.26 8.10
CA HIS A 275 -17.62 -4.27 7.67
C HIS A 275 -17.25 -3.04 6.84
N TYR A 276 -18.15 -2.57 5.96
CA TYR A 276 -17.91 -1.37 5.14
C TYR A 276 -17.94 -0.09 5.97
N GLY A 277 -18.89 0.01 6.89
CA GLY A 277 -19.00 1.13 7.83
C GLY A 277 -17.77 1.23 8.74
N ASP A 278 -17.40 0.11 9.35
CA ASP A 278 -16.20 0.00 10.19
C ASP A 278 -14.91 0.38 9.42
N ALA A 279 -14.76 -0.12 8.19
CA ALA A 279 -13.60 0.23 7.37
C ALA A 279 -13.55 1.72 7.04
N GLY A 280 -14.69 2.33 6.73
CA GLY A 280 -14.82 3.78 6.50
C GLY A 280 -14.49 4.60 7.75
N PHE A 281 -15.04 4.20 8.89
CA PHE A 281 -14.76 4.83 10.19
C PHE A 281 -13.27 4.79 10.53
N HIS A 282 -12.65 3.62 10.48
CA HIS A 282 -11.24 3.47 10.84
C HIS A 282 -10.29 4.20 9.89
N ARG A 283 -10.62 4.30 8.60
CA ARG A 283 -9.89 5.16 7.66
C ARG A 283 -9.92 6.63 8.08
N ASN A 284 -11.12 7.16 8.39
CA ASN A 284 -11.27 8.53 8.85
C ASN A 284 -10.57 8.75 10.20
N TYR A 285 -10.68 7.78 11.12
CA TYR A 285 -10.04 7.84 12.43
C TYR A 285 -8.52 7.87 12.32
N SER A 286 -7.92 7.11 11.40
CA SER A 286 -6.48 7.09 11.17
C SER A 286 -5.90 8.44 10.73
N GLN A 287 -6.75 9.31 10.19
CA GLN A 287 -6.37 10.67 9.75
C GLN A 287 -6.44 11.72 10.86
N LEU A 288 -6.94 11.37 12.05
CA LEU A 288 -7.00 12.29 13.19
C LEU A 288 -5.61 12.63 13.74
N SER A 289 -4.65 11.72 13.63
CA SER A 289 -3.29 11.92 14.11
C SER A 289 -2.32 11.11 13.26
N GLN A 290 -1.26 11.76 12.83
CA GLN A 290 -0.20 11.14 12.05
C GLN A 290 1.15 11.56 12.62
N ILE A 291 2.15 10.69 12.46
CA ILE A 291 3.54 11.02 12.74
C ILE A 291 4.30 11.23 11.42
N LYS A 292 5.21 12.22 11.45
CA LYS A 292 6.28 12.36 10.47
C LYS A 292 7.58 12.50 11.23
N ALA A 293 8.56 11.65 10.90
CA ALA A 293 9.83 11.68 11.61
C ALA A 293 10.99 11.38 10.64
N SER A 294 12.20 11.74 11.10
CA SER A 294 13.45 11.47 10.42
C SER A 294 14.35 10.62 11.30
N SER A 295 15.10 9.70 10.70
CA SER A 295 15.97 8.78 11.42
C SER A 295 17.27 8.48 10.64
N ARG A 296 18.26 7.94 11.37
CA ARG A 296 19.46 7.34 10.80
C ARG A 296 19.51 5.82 11.00
N TYR A 297 18.45 5.25 11.52
CA TYR A 297 18.34 3.82 11.80
C TYR A 297 17.57 3.12 10.67
N CYS A 298 18.18 2.11 10.05
CA CYS A 298 17.56 1.41 8.92
C CYS A 298 16.56 0.32 9.32
N GLY A 299 16.45 -0.01 10.60
CA GLY A 299 15.50 -1.01 11.10
C GLY A 299 14.05 -0.54 11.17
N ILE A 300 13.75 0.70 10.74
CA ILE A 300 12.37 1.18 10.57
C ILE A 300 11.88 0.74 9.20
N ARG A 301 10.82 -0.07 9.16
CA ARG A 301 10.33 -0.70 7.93
C ARG A 301 8.88 -0.34 7.65
N LEU A 302 8.53 -0.35 6.37
CA LEU A 302 7.16 -0.14 5.91
C LEU A 302 6.21 -1.21 6.47
N GLY A 303 5.04 -0.80 6.97
CA GLY A 303 4.02 -1.69 7.52
C GLY A 303 4.27 -2.12 8.96
N GLU A 304 5.44 -1.89 9.54
CA GLU A 304 5.78 -2.21 10.93
C GLU A 304 5.33 -1.14 11.92
N LEU A 305 5.34 -1.50 13.21
CA LEU A 305 5.03 -0.60 14.30
C LEU A 305 6.30 0.08 14.82
N VAL A 306 6.22 1.38 15.03
CA VAL A 306 7.26 2.15 15.72
C VAL A 306 6.68 2.73 17.00
N VAL A 307 7.35 2.46 18.12
CA VAL A 307 7.10 3.12 19.41
C VAL A 307 8.00 4.34 19.51
N THR A 308 7.40 5.50 19.57
CA THR A 308 8.15 6.77 19.71
C THR A 308 8.21 7.21 21.15
N ARG A 309 9.42 7.50 21.65
CA ARG A 309 9.66 7.95 23.03
C ARG A 309 10.41 9.27 23.05
N VAL A 310 10.10 10.10 24.05
CA VAL A 310 10.86 11.29 24.38
C VAL A 310 11.78 10.97 25.55
N PRO A 311 13.06 11.40 25.55
CA PRO A 311 13.95 11.22 26.69
C PRO A 311 13.38 11.87 27.97
N GLU A 312 13.57 11.23 29.12
CA GLU A 312 13.14 11.73 30.42
C GLU A 312 13.82 13.06 30.82
N SER A 313 14.88 13.42 30.12
CA SER A 313 15.67 14.63 30.37
C SER A 313 15.03 15.94 29.91
N PHE A 314 13.83 15.92 29.33
CA PHE A 314 13.13 17.15 28.96
C PHE A 314 12.42 17.74 30.17
N PRO A 315 12.89 18.88 30.72
CA PRO A 315 12.29 19.48 31.94
C PRO A 315 10.81 19.79 31.73
N GLY A 316 9.96 19.23 32.58
CA GLY A 316 8.51 19.48 32.56
C GLY A 316 7.67 18.54 31.69
N VAL A 317 8.26 17.62 30.95
CA VAL A 317 7.55 16.63 30.15
C VAL A 317 7.38 15.34 30.98
N LYS A 318 6.13 15.06 31.40
CA LYS A 318 5.78 13.81 32.11
C LYS A 318 5.44 12.65 31.15
N ILE A 319 5.40 12.91 29.85
CA ILE A 319 4.97 11.94 28.85
C ILE A 319 6.22 11.45 28.11
N THR A 320 6.63 10.23 28.41
CA THR A 320 7.77 9.56 27.76
C THR A 320 7.35 8.78 26.51
N ASP A 321 6.07 8.50 26.33
CA ASP A 321 5.51 7.73 25.25
C ASP A 321 4.61 8.61 24.36
N LEU A 322 5.03 8.86 23.12
CA LEU A 322 4.27 9.61 22.12
C LEU A 322 3.24 8.75 21.38
N GLY A 323 3.30 7.44 21.58
CA GLY A 323 2.38 6.47 20.99
C GLY A 323 3.04 5.48 20.04
N ARG A 324 2.22 4.53 19.59
CA ARG A 324 2.57 3.53 18.58
C ARG A 324 2.03 3.98 17.24
N TYR A 325 2.88 3.94 16.23
CA TYR A 325 2.51 4.30 14.86
C TYR A 325 2.90 3.17 13.89
N ARG A 326 2.00 2.86 12.97
CA ARG A 326 2.28 1.96 11.86
C ARG A 326 2.83 2.78 10.69
N ILE A 327 3.98 2.38 10.17
CA ILE A 327 4.67 3.10 9.09
C ILE A 327 3.93 2.87 7.78
N THR A 328 3.52 3.97 7.15
CA THR A 328 2.76 3.96 5.89
C THR A 328 3.58 4.45 4.70
N GLU A 329 4.60 5.25 4.97
CA GLU A 329 5.55 5.72 3.96
C GLU A 329 6.94 5.82 4.59
N ILE A 330 7.97 5.51 3.81
CA ILE A 330 9.35 5.70 4.20
C ILE A 330 10.21 6.00 2.96
N THR A 331 11.10 6.99 3.09
CA THR A 331 12.10 7.31 2.08
C THR A 331 13.48 7.11 2.68
N HIS A 332 14.24 6.18 2.15
CA HIS A 332 15.63 5.95 2.49
C HIS A 332 16.52 6.71 1.53
N THR A 333 17.54 7.40 2.04
CA THR A 333 18.49 8.16 1.23
C THR A 333 19.92 7.88 1.63
N VAL A 334 20.81 7.81 0.66
CA VAL A 334 22.25 7.85 0.86
C VAL A 334 22.80 9.01 0.04
N ASP A 335 23.44 9.95 0.72
CA ASP A 335 24.04 11.13 0.05
C ASP A 335 25.39 10.80 -0.60
N SER A 336 25.94 11.77 -1.35
CA SER A 336 27.22 11.62 -2.04
C SER A 336 28.43 11.42 -1.12
N ARG A 337 28.27 11.55 0.18
CA ARG A 337 29.27 11.26 1.21
C ARG A 337 29.08 9.88 1.85
N GLY A 338 28.13 9.09 1.37
CA GLY A 338 27.80 7.77 1.89
C GLY A 338 26.91 7.79 3.15
N ARG A 339 26.41 8.97 3.60
CA ARG A 339 25.62 9.07 4.83
C ARG A 339 24.17 8.64 4.57
N TYR A 340 23.75 7.67 5.35
CA TYR A 340 22.37 7.18 5.35
C TYR A 340 21.47 8.05 6.22
N SER A 341 20.25 8.26 5.76
CA SER A 341 19.13 8.79 6.54
C SER A 341 17.81 8.28 5.96
N ASN A 342 16.76 8.32 6.77
CA ASN A 342 15.40 8.10 6.28
C ASN A 342 14.42 9.13 6.84
N THR A 343 13.30 9.29 6.16
CA THR A 343 12.12 10.02 6.63
C THR A 343 10.92 9.12 6.47
N PHE A 344 10.04 9.10 7.46
CA PHE A 344 8.87 8.24 7.42
C PHE A 344 7.61 8.95 7.91
N CYS A 345 6.46 8.45 7.47
CA CYS A 345 5.14 8.81 7.95
C CYS A 345 4.43 7.58 8.50
N GLY A 346 3.55 7.80 9.47
CA GLY A 346 2.77 6.71 10.06
C GLY A 346 1.43 7.18 10.62
N VAL A 347 0.52 6.22 10.75
CA VAL A 347 -0.82 6.36 11.34
C VAL A 347 -0.87 5.66 12.70
N PRO A 348 -1.92 5.89 13.54
CA PRO A 348 -2.07 5.17 14.80
C PRO A 348 -1.93 3.66 14.62
N GLY A 349 -1.10 3.03 15.44
CA GLY A 349 -0.62 1.66 15.24
C GLY A 349 -1.72 0.58 15.27
N GLY A 350 -2.84 0.86 15.93
CA GLY A 350 -3.98 -0.05 15.95
C GLY A 350 -4.98 0.15 14.81
N THR A 351 -4.65 0.90 13.76
CA THR A 351 -5.50 1.07 12.58
C THR A 351 -5.69 -0.28 11.87
N PRO A 352 -6.91 -0.86 11.89
CA PRO A 352 -7.12 -2.23 11.42
C PRO A 352 -7.32 -2.33 9.91
N VAL A 353 -7.35 -1.21 9.20
CA VAL A 353 -7.64 -1.15 7.76
C VAL A 353 -6.60 -0.30 7.04
N MET A 354 -6.51 -0.47 5.74
CA MET A 354 -5.69 0.39 4.89
C MET A 354 -6.08 1.87 5.07
N PRO A 355 -5.17 2.76 5.49
CA PRO A 355 -5.51 4.12 5.93
C PRO A 355 -5.84 5.12 4.81
N TRP A 356 -5.68 4.75 3.55
CA TRP A 356 -5.87 5.62 2.39
C TRP A 356 -7.28 5.54 1.82
N GLY A 357 -7.72 6.63 1.22
CA GLY A 357 -9.07 6.95 0.79
C GLY A 357 -9.86 5.86 0.06
N ASP A 358 -11.11 6.16 -0.21
CA ASP A 358 -12.03 5.23 -0.85
C ASP A 358 -11.52 4.76 -2.22
N ALA A 359 -11.80 3.51 -2.52
CA ALA A 359 -11.49 2.95 -3.82
C ALA A 359 -12.36 3.62 -4.90
N VAL A 360 -11.72 4.12 -5.96
CA VAL A 360 -12.45 4.64 -7.12
C VAL A 360 -13.09 3.48 -7.86
N MET A 361 -14.42 3.48 -7.93
CA MET A 361 -15.16 2.46 -8.67
C MET A 361 -15.09 2.74 -10.17
N PRO A 362 -14.86 1.71 -11.00
CA PRO A 362 -14.90 1.89 -12.45
C PRO A 362 -16.31 2.26 -12.90
N VAL A 363 -16.40 3.11 -13.92
CA VAL A 363 -17.66 3.49 -14.55
C VAL A 363 -17.96 2.53 -15.68
N ALA A 364 -19.04 1.75 -15.53
CA ALA A 364 -19.53 0.88 -16.60
C ALA A 364 -20.30 1.71 -17.64
N TYR A 365 -20.05 1.40 -18.92
CA TYR A 365 -20.83 1.95 -20.04
C TYR A 365 -21.93 0.97 -20.43
N PRO A 366 -23.00 1.44 -21.11
CA PRO A 366 -23.97 0.55 -21.72
C PRO A 366 -23.28 -0.41 -22.72
N GLU A 367 -23.52 -1.70 -22.55
CA GLU A 367 -22.93 -2.74 -23.38
C GLU A 367 -24.00 -3.70 -23.90
N MET A 368 -23.74 -4.30 -25.03
CA MET A 368 -24.57 -5.39 -25.54
C MET A 368 -24.17 -6.69 -24.84
N ALA A 369 -25.18 -7.49 -24.50
CA ALA A 369 -24.98 -8.79 -23.90
C ALA A 369 -26.04 -9.79 -24.43
N ARG A 370 -25.74 -11.08 -24.38
CA ARG A 370 -26.66 -12.16 -24.71
C ARG A 370 -27.26 -12.70 -23.42
N VAL A 371 -28.57 -12.82 -23.36
CA VAL A 371 -29.24 -13.52 -22.25
C VAL A 371 -28.91 -15.00 -22.33
N VAL A 372 -28.31 -15.55 -21.28
CA VAL A 372 -27.95 -16.98 -21.20
C VAL A 372 -28.90 -17.77 -20.30
N SER A 373 -29.55 -17.10 -19.34
CA SER A 373 -30.57 -17.71 -18.48
C SER A 373 -31.60 -16.67 -18.04
N ASN A 374 -32.87 -17.07 -18.01
CA ASN A 374 -33.98 -16.32 -17.44
C ASN A 374 -34.75 -17.13 -16.39
N ASP A 375 -34.24 -18.29 -16.00
CA ASP A 375 -34.82 -19.16 -14.98
C ASP A 375 -34.31 -18.73 -13.59
N ASP A 376 -34.84 -17.61 -13.12
CA ASP A 376 -34.46 -17.00 -11.85
C ASP A 376 -34.93 -17.84 -10.64
N PRO A 377 -34.01 -18.41 -9.83
CA PRO A 377 -34.36 -19.26 -8.70
C PRO A 377 -35.16 -18.53 -7.60
N LYS A 378 -35.17 -17.20 -7.60
CA LYS A 378 -35.96 -16.37 -6.66
C LYS A 378 -37.27 -15.86 -7.27
N ASN A 379 -37.61 -16.20 -8.51
CA ASN A 379 -38.79 -15.76 -9.24
C ASN A 379 -39.00 -14.23 -9.27
N GLN A 380 -37.90 -13.47 -9.38
CA GLN A 380 -37.91 -12.00 -9.40
C GLN A 380 -37.72 -11.43 -10.81
N GLY A 381 -37.78 -12.28 -11.82
CA GLY A 381 -37.63 -11.89 -13.23
C GLY A 381 -36.22 -11.40 -13.60
N ARG A 382 -35.21 -11.82 -12.85
CA ARG A 382 -33.81 -11.52 -13.16
C ARG A 382 -33.30 -12.40 -14.28
N VAL A 383 -32.23 -11.96 -14.93
CA VAL A 383 -31.56 -12.68 -16.01
C VAL A 383 -30.08 -12.82 -15.73
N LYS A 384 -29.47 -13.87 -16.26
CA LYS A 384 -28.02 -13.93 -16.43
C LYS A 384 -27.69 -13.59 -17.87
N VAL A 385 -26.62 -12.84 -18.06
CA VAL A 385 -26.17 -12.43 -19.37
C VAL A 385 -24.70 -12.79 -19.57
N GLN A 386 -24.33 -12.96 -20.82
CA GLN A 386 -22.93 -13.03 -21.25
C GLN A 386 -22.62 -11.77 -22.03
N PHE A 387 -21.68 -10.96 -21.52
CA PHE A 387 -21.15 -9.82 -22.24
C PHE A 387 -20.23 -10.29 -23.37
N MET A 388 -20.04 -9.48 -24.42
CA MET A 388 -19.22 -9.85 -25.57
C MET A 388 -17.76 -10.14 -25.20
N TRP A 389 -17.23 -9.43 -24.20
CA TRP A 389 -15.88 -9.69 -23.69
C TRP A 389 -15.74 -10.99 -22.86
N GLN A 390 -16.84 -11.57 -22.40
CA GLN A 390 -16.86 -12.86 -21.71
C GLN A 390 -16.94 -14.06 -22.66
N GLU A 391 -17.21 -13.82 -23.95
CA GLU A 391 -17.38 -14.90 -24.91
C GLU A 391 -16.11 -15.74 -25.07
N VAL A 392 -14.94 -15.11 -24.91
CA VAL A 392 -13.63 -15.78 -25.04
C VAL A 392 -13.37 -16.75 -23.89
N ASP A 393 -13.76 -16.39 -22.68
CA ASP A 393 -13.46 -17.13 -21.44
C ASP A 393 -14.65 -17.96 -20.93
N GLY A 394 -15.80 -17.89 -21.60
CA GLY A 394 -17.01 -18.64 -21.23
C GLY A 394 -17.70 -18.15 -19.95
N GLY A 395 -17.38 -16.93 -19.50
CA GLY A 395 -17.96 -16.34 -18.29
C GLY A 395 -19.41 -15.89 -18.48
N GLU A 396 -20.13 -15.73 -17.38
CA GLU A 396 -21.48 -15.15 -17.33
C GLU A 396 -21.59 -14.17 -16.16
N SER A 397 -22.61 -13.31 -16.19
CA SER A 397 -22.91 -12.40 -15.08
C SER A 397 -23.54 -13.14 -13.90
N TYR A 398 -23.57 -12.49 -12.74
CA TYR A 398 -24.52 -12.84 -11.69
C TYR A 398 -25.95 -12.46 -12.10
N TRP A 399 -26.97 -12.85 -11.34
CA TRP A 399 -28.37 -12.53 -11.59
C TRP A 399 -28.62 -11.02 -11.60
N MET A 400 -28.94 -10.47 -12.77
CA MET A 400 -29.16 -9.05 -13.00
C MET A 400 -30.67 -8.74 -13.06
N ARG A 401 -31.05 -7.63 -12.47
CA ARG A 401 -32.44 -7.12 -12.58
C ARG A 401 -32.70 -6.57 -13.97
N VAL A 402 -33.87 -6.85 -14.49
CA VAL A 402 -34.37 -6.28 -15.73
C VAL A 402 -35.18 -5.05 -15.39
N GLN A 403 -34.85 -3.93 -16.03
CA GLN A 403 -35.70 -2.75 -15.96
C GLN A 403 -36.86 -2.93 -16.93
N SER A 404 -38.06 -2.99 -16.40
CA SER A 404 -39.28 -2.90 -17.24
C SER A 404 -39.54 -1.46 -17.60
N PRO A 405 -40.03 -1.18 -18.83
CA PRO A 405 -40.47 0.16 -19.20
C PRO A 405 -41.72 0.59 -18.42
#